data_bc31fa98fc996ebf586aac22787d5481
#
_entry.id   bc31fa98fc996ebf586aac22787d5481
#
_cell.length_a   1.000
_cell.length_b   1.000
_cell.length_c   1.000
_cell.angle_alpha   90.00
_cell.angle_beta   90.00
_cell.angle_gamma   90.00
#
_symmetry.space_group_name_H-M   'P 1'
#
loop_
_entity.id
_entity.type
_entity.pdbx_description
1 polymer ?
#
loop_
_entity_poly.entity_id
_entity_poly.type
_entity_poly.pdbx_seq_one_letter_code
_entity_poly.pdbx_strand_id
1 'polypeptide(L)'
;MALNSLDWTIVGIFFVVVLSIGWFASKTAGKDTTQFFLGGRGMPWWLLGISMVACTFSADTPNLVTGMVRENGVAKNWAWWAFLITGMVTVFIYAKLWRRSNVLTDLEFYEKRYSGKAASFLRGFRAVYLGLFFNCLIMGTVTLAAIKIGAVMLGLKPWVTVVGASVVVVLYAGLGGLKGVIWADFFQYSIAMFGAVFAAVVAVSQPEVGGLSNLLTNPALQDKLSFTPDFSDPSFFVPLLIIPIAVQWWAVWYPGAEPGGGGYIAQRMLAAKDEKNAIGATLLFNFAHYALRPWPWIIVALASIIIYPDLASIKAEFPAITGEYLKDDIAYPVMLSKIGPGWLGLVVASLIAAYMSTIGTHLNWGSSYLVNDFYKRFINPKAPEKKLVLMGRFSTVALMVIAGLIALVFLEDATQAFNILLLSGAGSGLIYLLRWFWWRINAWTEVFAMVVATIVAVFLIFVVNDLALANTFSGVYPLPENFHELDPKALSGTVFPIKLILAVVCTTIAWILGMLLTRPESKETLRSFYRLTRPGGPG
;
A
#
# COMPACT_ATOMS: atom_id res chain seq x y z
N MET A 1 29.14 -0.59 2.46
CA MET A 1 29.27 -0.04 3.81
C MET A 1 29.37 -1.18 4.79
N ALA A 2 30.10 -1.01 5.89
CA ALA A 2 30.11 -2.00 6.97
C ALA A 2 29.49 -1.34 8.22
N LEU A 3 28.42 -1.92 8.74
CA LEU A 3 27.89 -1.57 10.05
C LEU A 3 28.94 -1.92 11.11
N ASN A 4 29.16 -1.02 12.06
CA ASN A 4 30.06 -1.27 13.19
C ASN A 4 29.34 -2.06 14.31
N SER A 5 30.04 -2.38 15.40
CA SER A 5 29.47 -3.13 16.53
C SER A 5 28.32 -2.38 17.21
N LEU A 6 28.35 -1.04 17.26
CA LEU A 6 27.28 -0.21 17.83
C LEU A 6 26.01 -0.26 16.97
N ASP A 7 26.18 -0.17 15.64
CA ASP A 7 25.06 -0.29 14.69
C ASP A 7 24.35 -1.64 14.83
N TRP A 8 25.12 -2.73 14.88
CA TRP A 8 24.55 -4.07 15.08
C TRP A 8 23.88 -4.24 16.44
N THR A 9 24.41 -3.59 17.49
CA THR A 9 23.79 -3.59 18.81
C THR A 9 22.43 -2.91 18.78
N ILE A 10 22.29 -1.77 18.10
CA ILE A 10 21.01 -1.05 17.95
C ILE A 10 19.99 -1.89 17.20
N VAL A 11 20.40 -2.50 16.08
CA VAL A 11 19.54 -3.42 15.31
C VAL A 11 19.14 -4.63 16.16
N GLY A 12 20.07 -5.19 16.95
CA GLY A 12 19.77 -6.30 17.86
C GLY A 12 18.76 -5.93 18.95
N ILE A 13 18.89 -4.76 19.58
CA ILE A 13 17.94 -4.25 20.58
C ILE A 13 16.55 -4.07 19.94
N PHE A 14 16.48 -3.51 18.73
CA PHE A 14 15.23 -3.37 17.99
C PHE A 14 14.50 -4.72 17.86
N PHE A 15 15.19 -5.77 17.42
CA PHE A 15 14.59 -7.11 17.28
C PHE A 15 14.13 -7.68 18.62
N VAL A 16 14.90 -7.53 19.69
CA VAL A 16 14.52 -8.00 21.03
C VAL A 16 13.22 -7.32 21.48
N VAL A 17 13.08 -6.01 21.28
CA VAL A 17 11.86 -5.27 21.64
C VAL A 17 10.66 -5.77 20.85
N VAL A 18 10.78 -5.88 19.51
CA VAL A 18 9.66 -6.32 18.65
C VAL A 18 9.22 -7.75 18.98
N LEU A 19 10.16 -8.68 19.16
CA LEU A 19 9.85 -10.06 19.54
C LEU A 19 9.20 -10.14 20.93
N SER A 20 9.64 -9.31 21.87
CA SER A 20 9.05 -9.21 23.21
C SER A 20 7.59 -8.75 23.12
N ILE A 21 7.28 -7.74 22.31
CA ILE A 21 5.90 -7.28 22.06
C ILE A 21 5.04 -8.43 21.53
N GLY A 22 5.53 -9.15 20.52
CA GLY A 22 4.84 -10.32 19.96
C GLY A 22 4.58 -11.41 21.01
N TRP A 23 5.57 -11.70 21.85
CA TRP A 23 5.46 -12.70 22.90
C TRP A 23 4.44 -12.30 23.98
N PHE A 24 4.45 -11.05 24.44
CA PHE A 24 3.46 -10.56 25.42
C PHE A 24 2.03 -10.61 24.83
N ALA A 25 1.85 -10.20 23.57
CA ALA A 25 0.56 -10.25 22.91
C ALA A 25 0.05 -11.69 22.72
N SER A 26 0.93 -12.67 22.53
CA SER A 26 0.58 -14.08 22.33
C SER A 26 -0.24 -14.69 23.48
N LYS A 27 -0.10 -14.17 24.71
CA LYS A 27 -0.84 -14.61 25.89
C LYS A 27 -2.38 -14.46 25.74
N THR A 28 -2.82 -13.52 24.91
CA THR A 28 -4.24 -13.27 24.65
C THR A 28 -4.69 -13.69 23.26
N ALA A 29 -3.83 -13.60 22.26
CA ALA A 29 -4.14 -13.86 20.85
C ALA A 29 -4.59 -15.32 20.56
N GLY A 30 -4.12 -16.29 21.33
CA GLY A 30 -4.44 -17.70 21.12
C GLY A 30 -5.82 -18.15 21.59
N LYS A 31 -6.68 -17.28 22.18
CA LYS A 31 -7.95 -17.64 22.79
C LYS A 31 -9.03 -17.96 21.76
N ASP A 32 -9.25 -17.05 20.82
CA ASP A 32 -10.28 -17.16 19.77
C ASP A 32 -9.91 -16.32 18.54
N THR A 33 -10.70 -16.46 17.46
CA THR A 33 -10.48 -15.74 16.20
C THR A 33 -10.67 -14.22 16.35
N THR A 34 -11.55 -13.74 17.22
CA THR A 34 -11.76 -12.31 17.46
C THR A 34 -10.55 -11.69 18.15
N GLN A 35 -9.95 -12.41 19.11
CA GLN A 35 -8.70 -11.98 19.75
C GLN A 35 -7.53 -12.02 18.74
N PHE A 36 -7.45 -13.07 17.92
CA PHE A 36 -6.34 -13.24 16.97
C PHE A 36 -6.41 -12.23 15.82
N PHE A 37 -7.58 -12.02 15.19
CA PHE A 37 -7.72 -11.20 13.98
C PHE A 37 -8.20 -9.76 14.23
N LEU A 38 -8.86 -9.47 15.37
CA LEU A 38 -9.37 -8.13 15.71
C LEU A 38 -8.88 -7.59 17.07
N GLY A 39 -7.96 -8.29 17.73
CA GLY A 39 -7.44 -7.86 19.03
C GLY A 39 -8.51 -7.64 20.10
N GLY A 40 -9.65 -8.36 20.02
CA GLY A 40 -10.77 -8.26 20.95
C GLY A 40 -11.66 -7.02 20.78
N ARG A 41 -11.53 -6.26 19.72
CA ARG A 41 -12.31 -5.01 19.43
C ARG A 41 -12.23 -3.95 20.55
N GLY A 42 -11.11 -3.86 21.22
CA GLY A 42 -10.91 -2.93 22.34
C GLY A 42 -9.87 -1.85 22.08
N MET A 43 -9.45 -1.64 20.83
CA MET A 43 -8.31 -0.78 20.52
C MET A 43 -8.69 0.69 20.47
N PRO A 44 -7.85 1.58 21.07
CA PRO A 44 -8.06 3.03 21.05
C PRO A 44 -7.67 3.63 19.68
N TRP A 45 -8.26 4.77 19.35
CA TRP A 45 -8.12 5.46 18.08
C TRP A 45 -6.67 5.80 17.70
N TRP A 46 -5.88 6.30 18.66
CA TRP A 46 -4.50 6.71 18.42
C TRP A 46 -3.59 5.54 18.03
N LEU A 47 -3.78 4.40 18.70
CA LEU A 47 -3.00 3.19 18.44
C LEU A 47 -3.37 2.57 17.08
N LEU A 48 -4.67 2.55 16.76
CA LEU A 48 -5.16 2.08 15.46
C LEU A 48 -4.73 3.00 14.31
N GLY A 49 -4.81 4.32 14.50
CA GLY A 49 -4.40 5.29 13.48
C GLY A 49 -2.91 5.19 13.17
N ILE A 50 -2.07 5.03 14.20
CA ILE A 50 -0.64 4.79 14.01
C ILE A 50 -0.39 3.44 13.32
N SER A 51 -1.11 2.38 13.71
CA SER A 51 -0.99 1.08 13.01
C SER A 51 -1.42 1.19 11.53
N MET A 52 -2.47 1.94 11.20
CA MET A 52 -2.87 2.17 9.81
C MET A 52 -1.77 2.87 9.00
N VAL A 53 -1.13 3.92 9.56
CA VAL A 53 -0.05 4.60 8.84
C VAL A 53 1.22 3.77 8.79
N ALA A 54 1.53 3.02 9.84
CA ALA A 54 2.69 2.13 9.89
C ALA A 54 2.64 1.06 8.79
N CYS A 55 1.49 0.41 8.61
CA CYS A 55 1.34 -0.64 7.61
C CYS A 55 1.35 -0.13 6.16
N THR A 56 1.17 1.18 5.95
CA THR A 56 1.32 1.85 4.65
C THR A 56 2.69 2.53 4.50
N PHE A 57 3.51 2.51 5.53
CA PHE A 57 4.88 2.99 5.54
C PHE A 57 5.81 1.80 5.32
N SER A 58 5.97 1.38 4.08
CA SER A 58 6.87 0.28 3.73
C SER A 58 8.25 0.76 3.30
N ALA A 59 9.19 -0.14 3.20
CA ALA A 59 10.58 0.19 2.88
C ALA A 59 10.78 0.75 1.46
N ASP A 60 9.83 0.47 0.55
CA ASP A 60 9.83 0.97 -0.83
C ASP A 60 9.33 2.41 -0.96
N THR A 61 8.52 2.90 -0.02
CA THR A 61 7.87 4.22 -0.12
C THR A 61 8.87 5.38 -0.15
N PRO A 62 9.94 5.44 0.69
CA PRO A 62 10.95 6.47 0.58
C PRO A 62 11.66 6.49 -0.79
N ASN A 63 11.95 5.32 -1.34
CA ASN A 63 12.56 5.17 -2.66
C ASN A 63 11.62 5.69 -3.75
N LEU A 64 10.34 5.28 -3.71
CA LEU A 64 9.31 5.73 -4.67
C LEU A 64 9.17 7.26 -4.66
N VAL A 65 9.05 7.88 -3.47
CA VAL A 65 8.96 9.34 -3.35
C VAL A 65 10.22 10.01 -3.89
N THR A 66 11.40 9.45 -3.59
CA THR A 66 12.68 9.99 -4.08
C THR A 66 12.76 9.93 -5.60
N GLY A 67 12.40 8.81 -6.22
CA GLY A 67 12.32 8.69 -7.68
C GLY A 67 11.37 9.73 -8.28
N MET A 68 10.15 9.84 -7.75
CA MET A 68 9.16 10.81 -8.21
C MET A 68 9.67 12.26 -8.17
N VAL A 69 10.31 12.66 -7.06
CA VAL A 69 10.82 14.03 -6.89
C VAL A 69 12.01 14.30 -7.81
N ARG A 70 12.91 13.36 -7.96
CA ARG A 70 14.06 13.51 -8.86
C ARG A 70 13.63 13.62 -10.33
N GLU A 71 12.69 12.77 -10.77
CA GLU A 71 12.17 12.79 -12.14
C GLU A 71 11.39 14.10 -12.44
N ASN A 72 10.33 14.38 -11.67
CA ASN A 72 9.33 15.40 -12.01
C ASN A 72 9.00 16.38 -10.86
N GLY A 73 9.87 16.49 -9.85
CA GLY A 73 9.67 17.40 -8.74
C GLY A 73 8.61 16.98 -7.73
N VAL A 74 8.35 17.85 -6.76
CA VAL A 74 7.38 17.59 -5.66
C VAL A 74 5.97 17.35 -6.19
N ALA A 75 5.59 18.04 -7.26
CA ALA A 75 4.26 17.92 -7.88
C ALA A 75 3.92 16.48 -8.33
N LYS A 76 4.92 15.64 -8.66
CA LYS A 76 4.68 14.24 -9.05
C LYS A 76 3.99 13.42 -7.96
N ASN A 77 4.08 13.84 -6.70
CA ASN A 77 3.43 13.16 -5.59
C ASN A 77 1.89 13.21 -5.65
N TRP A 78 1.28 14.05 -6.49
CA TRP A 78 -0.17 13.98 -6.75
C TRP A 78 -0.62 12.61 -7.25
N ALA A 79 0.26 11.81 -7.83
CA ALA A 79 0.00 10.43 -8.20
C ALA A 79 -0.54 9.58 -7.03
N TRP A 80 -0.15 9.89 -5.79
CA TRP A 80 -0.66 9.21 -4.59
C TRP A 80 -1.37 10.16 -3.60
N TRP A 81 -1.09 11.45 -3.58
CA TRP A 81 -1.80 12.42 -2.72
C TRP A 81 -3.29 12.52 -3.05
N ALA A 82 -3.70 12.29 -4.29
CA ALA A 82 -5.10 12.27 -4.69
C ALA A 82 -5.96 11.30 -3.87
N PHE A 83 -5.38 10.21 -3.36
CA PHE A 83 -6.09 9.27 -2.49
C PHE A 83 -6.44 9.83 -1.10
N LEU A 84 -5.93 11.02 -0.72
CA LEU A 84 -6.43 11.75 0.43
C LEU A 84 -7.95 12.00 0.34
N ILE A 85 -8.47 12.23 -0.85
CA ILE A 85 -9.91 12.47 -1.07
C ILE A 85 -10.71 11.25 -0.62
N THR A 86 -10.36 10.03 -1.09
CA THR A 86 -11.02 8.81 -0.62
C THR A 86 -10.77 8.52 0.87
N GLY A 87 -9.59 8.90 1.37
CA GLY A 87 -9.27 8.82 2.80
C GLY A 87 -10.21 9.67 3.65
N MET A 88 -10.45 10.92 3.27
CA MET A 88 -11.35 11.83 3.99
C MET A 88 -12.82 11.41 3.85
N VAL A 89 -13.23 10.94 2.68
CA VAL A 89 -14.56 10.31 2.49
C VAL A 89 -14.72 9.11 3.43
N THR A 90 -13.68 8.31 3.61
CA THR A 90 -13.70 7.17 4.56
C THR A 90 -13.87 7.65 6.00
N VAL A 91 -13.15 8.70 6.43
CA VAL A 91 -13.27 9.28 7.78
C VAL A 91 -14.69 9.69 8.10
N PHE A 92 -15.30 10.51 7.25
CA PHE A 92 -16.58 11.16 7.55
C PHE A 92 -17.79 10.26 7.31
N ILE A 93 -17.69 9.32 6.38
CA ILE A 93 -18.83 8.51 5.96
C ILE A 93 -18.69 7.05 6.40
N TYR A 94 -17.60 6.38 6.03
CA TYR A 94 -17.51 4.91 6.06
C TYR A 94 -16.96 4.34 7.36
N ALA A 95 -16.09 5.04 8.09
CA ALA A 95 -15.47 4.49 9.31
C ALA A 95 -16.49 4.04 10.35
N LYS A 96 -17.55 4.83 10.57
CA LYS A 96 -18.66 4.45 11.47
C LYS A 96 -19.47 3.27 10.93
N LEU A 97 -19.67 3.19 9.60
CA LEU A 97 -20.45 2.12 8.97
C LEU A 97 -19.73 0.79 9.10
N TRP A 98 -18.41 0.76 8.87
CA TRP A 98 -17.59 -0.42 9.11
C TRP A 98 -17.70 -0.89 10.55
N ARG A 99 -17.55 0.00 11.53
CA ARG A 99 -17.65 -0.40 12.94
C ARG A 99 -19.03 -0.93 13.31
N ARG A 100 -20.12 -0.36 12.76
CA ARG A 100 -21.51 -0.81 12.94
C ARG A 100 -21.76 -2.17 12.31
N SER A 101 -21.14 -2.49 11.19
CA SER A 101 -21.34 -3.77 10.47
C SER A 101 -21.05 -4.99 11.33
N ASN A 102 -20.21 -4.83 12.34
CA ASN A 102 -19.83 -5.85 13.33
C ASN A 102 -19.33 -7.18 12.73
N VAL A 103 -18.82 -7.14 11.50
CA VAL A 103 -18.22 -8.29 10.83
C VAL A 103 -16.82 -8.59 11.37
N LEU A 104 -16.32 -9.81 11.20
CA LEU A 104 -14.95 -10.19 11.58
C LEU A 104 -13.94 -9.73 10.51
N THR A 105 -14.29 -9.86 9.26
CA THR A 105 -13.52 -9.42 8.10
C THR A 105 -14.39 -8.55 7.19
N ASP A 106 -13.78 -7.69 6.39
CA ASP A 106 -14.50 -6.92 5.37
C ASP A 106 -15.10 -7.83 4.27
N LEU A 107 -14.63 -9.06 4.11
CA LEU A 107 -15.24 -10.05 3.22
C LEU A 107 -16.54 -10.63 3.76
N GLU A 108 -16.70 -10.74 5.08
CA GLU A 108 -17.97 -11.14 5.69
C GLU A 108 -19.10 -10.16 5.38
N PHE A 109 -18.74 -8.88 5.12
CA PHE A 109 -19.66 -7.85 4.65
C PHE A 109 -20.48 -8.30 3.43
N TYR A 110 -19.88 -9.06 2.50
CA TYR A 110 -20.55 -9.49 1.28
C TYR A 110 -21.80 -10.33 1.55
N GLU A 111 -21.75 -11.22 2.54
CA GLU A 111 -22.93 -12.03 2.94
C GLU A 111 -23.91 -11.28 3.86
N LYS A 112 -23.53 -10.10 4.37
CA LYS A 112 -24.44 -9.17 5.06
C LYS A 112 -25.18 -8.26 4.07
N ARG A 113 -24.49 -7.82 3.02
CA ARG A 113 -24.99 -6.86 2.02
C ARG A 113 -25.70 -7.55 0.86
N TYR A 114 -25.23 -8.74 0.49
CA TYR A 114 -25.72 -9.52 -0.64
C TYR A 114 -26.27 -10.87 -0.17
N SER A 115 -27.04 -11.53 -1.06
CA SER A 115 -27.70 -12.79 -0.73
C SER A 115 -27.36 -13.91 -1.71
N GLY A 116 -27.68 -15.14 -1.31
CA GLY A 116 -27.60 -16.33 -2.15
C GLY A 116 -26.19 -16.82 -2.49
N LYS A 117 -26.12 -17.69 -3.51
CA LYS A 117 -24.86 -18.34 -3.93
C LYS A 117 -23.84 -17.34 -4.47
N ALA A 118 -24.29 -16.25 -5.09
CA ALA A 118 -23.39 -15.23 -5.64
C ALA A 118 -22.60 -14.49 -4.54
N ALA A 119 -23.26 -14.17 -3.41
CA ALA A 119 -22.60 -13.55 -2.25
C ALA A 119 -21.54 -14.48 -1.63
N SER A 120 -21.88 -15.75 -1.45
CA SER A 120 -20.93 -16.75 -0.95
C SER A 120 -19.76 -16.99 -1.91
N PHE A 121 -20.04 -17.08 -3.22
CA PHE A 121 -18.98 -17.18 -4.25
C PHE A 121 -18.06 -15.97 -4.20
N LEU A 122 -18.61 -14.76 -4.19
CA LEU A 122 -17.84 -13.52 -4.14
C LEU A 122 -16.94 -13.47 -2.90
N ARG A 123 -17.46 -13.83 -1.73
CA ARG A 123 -16.70 -13.91 -0.48
C ARG A 123 -15.52 -14.87 -0.59
N GLY A 124 -15.77 -16.11 -1.04
CA GLY A 124 -14.73 -17.15 -1.18
C GLY A 124 -13.69 -16.80 -2.25
N PHE A 125 -14.14 -16.30 -3.40
CA PHE A 125 -13.26 -15.87 -4.49
C PHE A 125 -12.33 -14.75 -4.02
N ARG A 126 -12.87 -13.71 -3.39
CA ARG A 126 -12.06 -12.60 -2.89
C ARG A 126 -11.11 -13.03 -1.77
N ALA A 127 -11.47 -14.00 -0.95
CA ALA A 127 -10.59 -14.52 0.09
C ALA A 127 -9.29 -15.08 -0.50
N VAL A 128 -9.39 -15.82 -1.61
CA VAL A 128 -8.22 -16.36 -2.30
C VAL A 128 -7.54 -15.29 -3.17
N TYR A 129 -8.33 -14.56 -3.95
CA TYR A 129 -7.82 -13.54 -4.89
C TYR A 129 -7.05 -12.42 -4.17
N LEU A 130 -7.62 -11.85 -3.11
CA LEU A 130 -6.98 -10.79 -2.33
C LEU A 130 -6.03 -11.33 -1.25
N GLY A 131 -6.49 -12.34 -0.49
CA GLY A 131 -5.75 -12.83 0.66
C GLY A 131 -4.50 -13.65 0.32
N LEU A 132 -4.50 -14.31 -0.85
CA LEU A 132 -3.34 -15.08 -1.32
C LEU A 132 -2.65 -14.36 -2.47
N PHE A 133 -3.28 -14.24 -3.64
CA PHE A 133 -2.60 -13.81 -4.86
C PHE A 133 -2.08 -12.37 -4.78
N PHE A 134 -2.95 -11.38 -4.64
CA PHE A 134 -2.53 -9.98 -4.59
C PHE A 134 -1.73 -9.66 -3.33
N ASN A 135 -2.10 -10.24 -2.21
CA ASN A 135 -1.39 -10.04 -0.95
C ASN A 135 0.07 -10.52 -1.04
N CYS A 136 0.31 -11.70 -1.62
CA CYS A 136 1.67 -12.21 -1.83
C CYS A 136 2.44 -11.38 -2.85
N LEU A 137 1.78 -10.85 -3.88
CA LEU A 137 2.42 -9.95 -4.86
C LEU A 137 2.89 -8.66 -4.19
N ILE A 138 2.03 -8.02 -3.38
CA ILE A 138 2.39 -6.81 -2.62
C ILE A 138 3.53 -7.09 -1.63
N MET A 139 3.43 -8.17 -0.86
CA MET A 139 4.51 -8.57 0.05
C MET A 139 5.81 -8.88 -0.71
N GLY A 140 5.72 -9.46 -1.89
CA GLY A 140 6.86 -9.70 -2.78
C GLY A 140 7.53 -8.38 -3.21
N THR A 141 6.76 -7.37 -3.59
CA THR A 141 7.28 -6.04 -3.96
C THR A 141 7.99 -5.37 -2.80
N VAL A 142 7.39 -5.39 -1.61
CA VAL A 142 8.01 -4.85 -0.38
C VAL A 142 9.30 -5.62 -0.02
N THR A 143 9.31 -6.94 -0.23
CA THR A 143 10.49 -7.79 0.00
C THR A 143 11.59 -7.51 -1.02
N LEU A 144 11.24 -7.21 -2.29
CA LEU A 144 12.21 -6.78 -3.30
C LEU A 144 12.91 -5.48 -2.89
N ALA A 145 12.17 -4.50 -2.35
CA ALA A 145 12.77 -3.28 -1.81
C ALA A 145 13.73 -3.57 -0.65
N ALA A 146 13.38 -4.48 0.25
CA ALA A 146 14.26 -4.91 1.32
C ALA A 146 15.54 -5.60 0.79
N ILE A 147 15.43 -6.39 -0.30
CA ILE A 147 16.59 -6.99 -0.99
C ILE A 147 17.51 -5.88 -1.52
N LYS A 148 16.98 -4.87 -2.21
CA LYS A 148 17.77 -3.74 -2.74
C LYS A 148 18.50 -2.99 -1.61
N ILE A 149 17.78 -2.65 -0.54
CA ILE A 149 18.35 -1.99 0.65
C ILE A 149 19.44 -2.86 1.30
N GLY A 150 19.15 -4.14 1.50
CA GLY A 150 20.10 -5.10 2.08
C GLY A 150 21.38 -5.26 1.24
N ALA A 151 21.25 -5.28 -0.08
CA ALA A 151 22.38 -5.37 -0.99
C ALA A 151 23.24 -4.09 -0.96
N VAL A 152 22.61 -2.90 -1.01
CA VAL A 152 23.34 -1.61 -1.05
C VAL A 152 23.96 -1.28 0.31
N MET A 153 23.20 -1.40 1.40
CA MET A 153 23.65 -0.95 2.72
C MET A 153 24.42 -2.01 3.52
N LEU A 154 24.09 -3.29 3.34
CA LEU A 154 24.64 -4.38 4.16
C LEU A 154 25.49 -5.36 3.36
N GLY A 155 25.53 -5.26 2.03
CA GLY A 155 26.23 -6.21 1.16
C GLY A 155 25.66 -7.64 1.23
N LEU A 156 24.38 -7.78 1.60
CA LEU A 156 23.75 -9.08 1.78
C LEU A 156 23.32 -9.69 0.44
N LYS A 157 23.43 -11.01 0.32
CA LYS A 157 22.83 -11.73 -0.80
C LYS A 157 21.29 -11.69 -0.68
N PRO A 158 20.54 -11.63 -1.81
CA PRO A 158 19.09 -11.54 -1.81
C PRO A 158 18.39 -12.56 -0.90
N TRP A 159 18.77 -13.84 -1.01
CA TRP A 159 18.18 -14.92 -0.22
C TRP A 159 18.43 -14.77 1.29
N VAL A 160 19.57 -14.21 1.71
CA VAL A 160 19.91 -13.96 3.13
C VAL A 160 18.96 -12.92 3.70
N THR A 161 18.72 -11.84 2.96
CA THR A 161 17.78 -10.80 3.35
C THR A 161 16.37 -11.35 3.48
N VAL A 162 15.90 -12.11 2.48
CA VAL A 162 14.55 -12.70 2.50
C VAL A 162 14.37 -13.64 3.68
N VAL A 163 15.28 -14.59 3.89
CA VAL A 163 15.17 -15.57 4.99
C VAL A 163 15.25 -14.88 6.35
N GLY A 164 16.24 -14.01 6.56
CA GLY A 164 16.42 -13.31 7.84
C GLY A 164 15.22 -12.46 8.23
N ALA A 165 14.75 -11.63 7.29
CA ALA A 165 13.58 -10.80 7.51
C ALA A 165 12.29 -11.63 7.74
N SER A 166 12.10 -12.70 6.94
CA SER A 166 10.91 -13.56 7.04
C SER A 166 10.79 -14.24 8.38
N VAL A 167 11.89 -14.81 8.91
CA VAL A 167 11.86 -15.52 10.20
C VAL A 167 11.37 -14.62 11.31
N VAL A 168 11.90 -13.41 11.40
CA VAL A 168 11.53 -12.48 12.48
C VAL A 168 10.07 -12.05 12.37
N VAL A 169 9.62 -11.69 11.15
CA VAL A 169 8.24 -11.23 10.94
C VAL A 169 7.23 -12.35 11.23
N VAL A 170 7.48 -13.55 10.73
CA VAL A 170 6.61 -14.72 10.97
C VAL A 170 6.50 -15.03 12.47
N LEU A 171 7.60 -14.94 13.21
CA LEU A 171 7.59 -15.20 14.65
C LEU A 171 6.68 -14.23 15.40
N TYR A 172 6.87 -12.91 15.24
CA TYR A 172 6.05 -11.98 16.03
C TYR A 172 4.60 -11.89 15.55
N ALA A 173 4.35 -11.90 14.23
CA ALA A 173 3.00 -11.82 13.67
C ALA A 173 2.20 -13.11 13.91
N GLY A 174 2.82 -14.27 13.72
CA GLY A 174 2.18 -15.57 13.93
C GLY A 174 1.88 -15.87 15.39
N LEU A 175 2.66 -15.35 16.33
CA LEU A 175 2.43 -15.51 17.76
C LEU A 175 1.45 -14.47 18.32
N GLY A 176 1.65 -13.20 18.02
CA GLY A 176 0.96 -12.07 18.64
C GLY A 176 -0.42 -11.74 18.08
N GLY A 177 -0.78 -12.26 16.90
CA GLY A 177 -2.00 -11.89 16.19
C GLY A 177 -2.10 -10.38 15.95
N LEU A 178 -3.30 -9.85 15.66
CA LEU A 178 -3.49 -8.43 15.37
C LEU A 178 -3.06 -7.51 16.52
N LYS A 179 -3.26 -7.90 17.77
CA LYS A 179 -2.86 -7.10 18.93
C LYS A 179 -1.34 -6.91 18.99
N GLY A 180 -0.58 -7.98 18.70
CA GLY A 180 0.88 -7.93 18.61
C GLY A 180 1.36 -7.04 17.47
N VAL A 181 0.73 -7.19 16.30
CA VAL A 181 1.01 -6.35 15.12
C VAL A 181 0.77 -4.88 15.43
N ILE A 182 -0.37 -4.49 16.00
CA ILE A 182 -0.72 -3.09 16.31
C ILE A 182 0.28 -2.45 17.30
N TRP A 183 0.69 -3.15 18.34
CA TRP A 183 1.68 -2.63 19.29
C TRP A 183 3.09 -2.58 18.68
N ALA A 184 3.46 -3.58 17.88
CA ALA A 184 4.70 -3.55 17.12
C ALA A 184 4.71 -2.38 16.13
N ASP A 185 3.61 -2.16 15.40
CA ASP A 185 3.43 -1.04 14.48
C ASP A 185 3.66 0.33 15.13
N PHE A 186 3.15 0.53 16.36
CA PHE A 186 3.39 1.76 17.10
C PHE A 186 4.87 2.01 17.34
N PHE A 187 5.59 1.00 17.81
CA PHE A 187 7.03 1.09 18.06
C PHE A 187 7.81 1.25 16.74
N GLN A 188 7.48 0.44 15.74
CA GLN A 188 8.12 0.45 14.43
C GLN A 188 7.93 1.78 13.71
N TYR A 189 6.71 2.34 13.73
CA TYR A 189 6.43 3.65 13.13
C TYR A 189 7.21 4.77 13.80
N SER A 190 7.31 4.75 15.13
CA SER A 190 8.07 5.76 15.86
C SER A 190 9.55 5.76 15.46
N ILE A 191 10.17 4.57 15.34
CA ILE A 191 11.56 4.43 14.88
C ILE A 191 11.69 4.81 13.41
N ALA A 192 10.76 4.38 12.56
CA ALA A 192 10.78 4.67 11.14
C ALA A 192 10.70 6.18 10.85
N MET A 193 9.82 6.88 11.55
CA MET A 193 9.71 8.35 11.44
C MET A 193 10.95 9.06 11.97
N PHE A 194 11.49 8.61 13.11
CA PHE A 194 12.71 9.17 13.64
C PHE A 194 13.86 9.01 12.62
N GLY A 195 14.05 7.81 12.07
CA GLY A 195 15.08 7.55 11.07
C GLY A 195 14.91 8.40 9.80
N ALA A 196 13.68 8.56 9.32
CA ALA A 196 13.38 9.38 8.14
C ALA A 196 13.69 10.87 8.39
N VAL A 197 13.27 11.43 9.54
CA VAL A 197 13.57 12.82 9.92
C VAL A 197 15.07 13.01 10.10
N PHE A 198 15.74 12.07 10.75
CA PHE A 198 17.18 12.14 10.94
C PHE A 198 17.95 12.09 9.60
N ALA A 199 17.53 11.23 8.68
CA ALA A 199 18.08 11.18 7.33
C ALA A 199 17.92 12.53 6.60
N ALA A 200 16.76 13.20 6.73
CA ALA A 200 16.54 14.52 6.15
C ALA A 200 17.46 15.59 6.78
N VAL A 201 17.63 15.56 8.10
CA VAL A 201 18.55 16.47 8.81
C VAL A 201 19.99 16.28 8.32
N VAL A 202 20.45 15.03 8.21
CA VAL A 202 21.80 14.73 7.70
C VAL A 202 21.95 15.16 6.23
N ALA A 203 20.91 14.91 5.41
CA ALA A 203 20.95 15.28 3.99
C ALA A 203 21.10 16.81 3.79
N VAL A 204 20.33 17.62 4.53
CA VAL A 204 20.45 19.09 4.41
C VAL A 204 21.72 19.65 5.06
N SER A 205 22.31 18.91 5.99
CA SER A 205 23.57 19.32 6.67
C SER A 205 24.82 19.01 5.84
N GLN A 206 24.70 18.35 4.69
CA GLN A 206 25.85 18.11 3.82
C GLN A 206 26.42 19.45 3.32
N PRO A 207 27.77 19.58 3.21
CA PRO A 207 28.42 20.80 2.76
C PRO A 207 27.90 21.31 1.41
N GLU A 208 27.61 20.41 0.48
CA GLU A 208 27.10 20.70 -0.87
C GLU A 208 25.71 21.33 -0.84
N VAL A 209 24.90 21.00 0.18
CA VAL A 209 23.53 21.49 0.37
C VAL A 209 23.52 22.78 1.20
N GLY A 210 24.30 22.83 2.28
CA GLY A 210 24.48 24.02 3.11
C GLY A 210 23.25 24.44 3.92
N GLY A 211 22.36 23.49 4.27
CA GLY A 211 21.18 23.72 5.10
C GLY A 211 19.86 23.84 4.34
N LEU A 212 18.76 23.80 5.08
CA LEU A 212 17.40 23.81 4.51
C LEU A 212 17.10 25.10 3.73
N SER A 213 17.58 26.27 4.20
CA SER A 213 17.37 27.54 3.51
C SER A 213 18.01 27.53 2.12
N ASN A 214 19.26 27.06 2.03
CA ASN A 214 19.98 26.96 0.77
C ASN A 214 19.33 25.92 -0.16
N LEU A 215 18.84 24.79 0.38
CA LEU A 215 18.09 23.80 -0.39
C LEU A 215 16.88 24.44 -1.09
N LEU A 216 16.08 25.21 -0.35
CA LEU A 216 14.84 25.81 -0.86
C LEU A 216 15.08 27.00 -1.81
N THR A 217 16.27 27.59 -1.82
CA THR A 217 16.63 28.71 -2.70
C THR A 217 17.59 28.31 -3.82
N ASN A 218 17.98 27.03 -3.88
CA ASN A 218 18.94 26.55 -4.88
C ASN A 218 18.38 26.68 -6.30
N PRO A 219 19.08 27.35 -7.22
CA PRO A 219 18.62 27.52 -8.60
C PRO A 219 18.37 26.21 -9.34
N ALA A 220 19.12 25.14 -9.02
CA ALA A 220 18.96 23.84 -9.66
C ALA A 220 17.67 23.11 -9.24
N LEU A 221 16.95 23.61 -8.24
CA LEU A 221 15.72 22.99 -7.72
C LEU A 221 14.46 23.82 -7.98
N GLN A 222 14.55 24.99 -8.61
CA GLN A 222 13.40 25.90 -8.72
C GLN A 222 12.20 25.25 -9.45
N ASP A 223 12.46 24.47 -10.48
CA ASP A 223 11.46 23.70 -11.23
C ASP A 223 10.93 22.46 -10.45
N LYS A 224 11.68 22.00 -9.43
CA LYS A 224 11.35 20.82 -8.63
C LYS A 224 10.58 21.10 -7.33
N LEU A 225 10.61 22.35 -6.84
CA LEU A 225 10.05 22.74 -5.53
C LEU A 225 8.52 22.91 -5.56
N SER A 226 7.92 23.18 -6.71
CA SER A 226 6.50 23.48 -6.81
C SER A 226 5.64 22.30 -6.40
N PHE A 227 4.58 22.59 -5.59
CA PHE A 227 3.54 21.64 -5.24
C PHE A 227 2.60 21.32 -6.39
N THR A 228 2.45 22.24 -7.32
CA THR A 228 1.59 22.08 -8.48
C THR A 228 2.46 22.02 -9.72
N PRO A 229 2.07 21.22 -10.72
CA PRO A 229 2.74 21.24 -12.02
C PRO A 229 2.53 22.60 -12.70
N ASP A 230 3.37 22.88 -13.67
CA ASP A 230 3.19 24.06 -14.52
C ASP A 230 1.89 23.94 -15.33
N PHE A 231 0.97 24.86 -15.13
CA PHE A 231 -0.33 24.90 -15.82
C PHE A 231 -0.24 25.39 -17.27
N SER A 232 0.90 25.91 -17.71
CA SER A 232 1.12 26.30 -19.10
C SER A 232 1.34 25.11 -20.04
N ASP A 233 1.75 23.94 -19.48
CA ASP A 233 1.98 22.72 -20.25
C ASP A 233 0.91 21.64 -19.93
N PRO A 234 -0.12 21.49 -20.78
CA PRO A 234 -1.15 20.46 -20.61
C PRO A 234 -0.60 19.03 -20.59
N SER A 235 0.49 18.76 -21.31
CA SER A 235 1.09 17.42 -21.35
C SER A 235 1.72 17.04 -20.01
N PHE A 236 1.97 18.02 -19.14
CA PHE A 236 2.52 17.83 -17.81
C PHE A 236 1.44 17.89 -16.71
N PHE A 237 0.59 18.94 -16.68
CA PHE A 237 -0.36 19.08 -15.58
C PHE A 237 -1.57 18.15 -15.66
N VAL A 238 -2.02 17.78 -16.87
CA VAL A 238 -3.17 16.88 -16.99
C VAL A 238 -2.89 15.49 -16.39
N PRO A 239 -1.80 14.78 -16.75
CA PRO A 239 -1.49 13.50 -16.15
C PRO A 239 -1.10 13.57 -14.67
N LEU A 240 -0.46 14.67 -14.22
CA LEU A 240 0.04 14.76 -12.84
C LEU A 240 -1.02 15.24 -11.83
N LEU A 241 -1.98 16.05 -12.24
CA LEU A 241 -2.94 16.66 -11.33
C LEU A 241 -4.39 16.34 -11.71
N ILE A 242 -4.78 16.59 -12.97
CA ILE A 242 -6.18 16.48 -13.38
C ILE A 242 -6.65 15.01 -13.31
N ILE A 243 -5.89 14.08 -13.91
CA ILE A 243 -6.27 12.66 -13.88
C ILE A 243 -6.30 12.09 -12.45
N PRO A 244 -5.29 12.33 -11.58
CA PRO A 244 -5.37 11.92 -10.19
C PRO A 244 -6.60 12.45 -9.45
N ILE A 245 -6.92 13.72 -9.58
CA ILE A 245 -8.06 14.36 -8.87
C ILE A 245 -9.41 14.00 -9.50
N ALA A 246 -9.51 13.86 -10.82
CA ALA A 246 -10.79 13.59 -11.48
C ALA A 246 -11.16 12.10 -11.49
N VAL A 247 -10.20 11.22 -11.64
CA VAL A 247 -10.43 9.80 -11.93
C VAL A 247 -9.75 8.87 -10.93
N GLN A 248 -8.48 9.11 -10.61
CA GLN A 248 -7.67 8.13 -9.90
C GLN A 248 -8.04 8.06 -8.40
N TRP A 249 -8.47 9.16 -7.74
CA TRP A 249 -8.71 9.19 -6.30
C TRP A 249 -9.73 8.16 -5.80
N TRP A 250 -10.67 7.73 -6.64
CA TRP A 250 -11.64 6.69 -6.32
C TRP A 250 -11.31 5.33 -6.95
N ALA A 251 -10.24 5.23 -7.72
CA ALA A 251 -9.72 3.93 -8.15
C ALA A 251 -9.12 3.16 -6.96
N VAL A 252 -9.13 1.85 -7.04
CA VAL A 252 -8.41 1.01 -6.08
C VAL A 252 -6.95 0.99 -6.51
N TRP A 253 -6.04 1.49 -5.70
CA TRP A 253 -4.62 1.48 -6.04
C TRP A 253 -3.98 0.11 -5.84
N TYR A 254 -4.59 -0.76 -5.04
CA TYR A 254 -4.42 -2.21 -5.11
C TYR A 254 -5.70 -2.89 -4.59
N PRO A 255 -6.02 -4.10 -5.08
CA PRO A 255 -7.19 -4.85 -4.60
C PRO A 255 -7.09 -5.10 -3.10
N GLY A 256 -8.05 -4.61 -2.35
CA GLY A 256 -8.09 -4.63 -0.89
C GLY A 256 -7.92 -3.28 -0.21
N ALA A 257 -7.38 -2.25 -0.88
CA ALA A 257 -7.39 -0.85 -0.44
C ALA A 257 -8.52 -0.11 -1.15
N GLU A 258 -9.74 -0.51 -0.89
CA GLU A 258 -10.94 -0.01 -1.56
C GLU A 258 -11.31 1.38 -1.06
N PRO A 259 -11.84 2.27 -1.94
CA PRO A 259 -12.46 3.51 -1.52
C PRO A 259 -13.57 3.27 -0.50
N GLY A 260 -13.62 4.09 0.53
CA GLY A 260 -14.51 3.88 1.67
C GLY A 260 -13.97 2.87 2.70
N GLY A 261 -12.75 2.40 2.51
CA GLY A 261 -12.06 1.47 3.40
C GLY A 261 -12.28 0.00 3.04
N GLY A 262 -11.20 -0.74 2.96
CA GLY A 262 -11.16 -2.17 2.70
C GLY A 262 -9.89 -2.77 3.28
N GLY A 263 -9.73 -4.07 3.17
CA GLY A 263 -8.53 -4.78 3.58
C GLY A 263 -8.11 -4.49 5.02
N TYR A 264 -6.82 -4.23 5.20
CA TYR A 264 -6.26 -3.98 6.53
C TYR A 264 -6.72 -2.64 7.16
N ILE A 265 -7.16 -1.65 6.39
CA ILE A 265 -7.75 -0.42 6.92
C ILE A 265 -9.13 -0.72 7.53
N ALA A 266 -9.99 -1.47 6.83
CA ALA A 266 -11.26 -1.95 7.37
C ALA A 266 -11.02 -2.80 8.62
N GLN A 267 -10.04 -3.68 8.63
CA GLN A 267 -9.68 -4.51 9.79
C GLN A 267 -9.40 -3.66 11.04
N ARG A 268 -8.67 -2.53 10.90
CA ARG A 268 -8.42 -1.63 12.04
C ARG A 268 -9.69 -0.89 12.48
N MET A 269 -10.53 -0.43 11.56
CA MET A 269 -11.84 0.16 11.92
C MET A 269 -12.72 -0.83 12.68
N LEU A 270 -12.73 -2.11 12.26
CA LEU A 270 -13.46 -3.20 12.94
C LEU A 270 -12.88 -3.55 14.32
N ALA A 271 -11.58 -3.36 14.53
CA ALA A 271 -10.89 -3.58 15.80
C ALA A 271 -11.09 -2.43 16.81
N ALA A 272 -11.64 -1.30 16.38
CA ALA A 272 -11.85 -0.12 17.21
C ALA A 272 -12.85 -0.40 18.36
N LYS A 273 -12.64 0.25 19.49
CA LYS A 273 -13.52 0.14 20.68
C LYS A 273 -14.96 0.55 20.35
N ASP A 274 -15.15 1.63 19.62
CA ASP A 274 -16.43 2.18 19.20
C ASP A 274 -16.32 3.01 17.90
N GLU A 275 -17.41 3.61 17.45
CA GLU A 275 -17.47 4.42 16.23
C GLU A 275 -16.56 5.66 16.30
N LYS A 276 -16.49 6.34 17.45
CA LYS A 276 -15.64 7.53 17.63
C LYS A 276 -14.16 7.15 17.49
N ASN A 277 -13.78 5.99 18.06
CA ASN A 277 -12.44 5.46 17.91
C ASN A 277 -12.13 5.04 16.48
N ALA A 278 -13.09 4.50 15.71
CA ALA A 278 -12.89 4.19 14.30
C ALA A 278 -12.68 5.46 13.45
N ILE A 279 -13.48 6.50 13.66
CA ILE A 279 -13.36 7.80 12.99
C ILE A 279 -12.02 8.47 13.34
N GLY A 280 -11.70 8.56 14.64
CA GLY A 280 -10.45 9.18 15.10
C GLY A 280 -9.20 8.45 14.59
N ALA A 281 -9.23 7.12 14.53
CA ALA A 281 -8.16 6.32 13.97
C ALA A 281 -7.93 6.62 12.47
N THR A 282 -9.00 6.65 11.69
CA THR A 282 -8.93 6.91 10.25
C THR A 282 -8.50 8.36 9.97
N LEU A 283 -8.93 9.33 10.81
CA LEU A 283 -8.48 10.72 10.70
C LEU A 283 -6.99 10.86 11.00
N LEU A 284 -6.52 10.27 12.10
CA LEU A 284 -5.09 10.27 12.44
C LEU A 284 -4.26 9.59 11.36
N PHE A 285 -4.75 8.48 10.80
CA PHE A 285 -4.11 7.80 9.68
C PHE A 285 -3.92 8.76 8.50
N ASN A 286 -4.98 9.42 8.03
CA ASN A 286 -4.90 10.31 6.87
C ASN A 286 -3.95 11.50 7.13
N PHE A 287 -4.00 12.09 8.31
CA PHE A 287 -3.09 13.18 8.68
C PHE A 287 -1.62 12.71 8.68
N ALA A 288 -1.33 11.60 9.34
CA ALA A 288 0.03 11.10 9.42
C ALA A 288 0.55 10.60 8.06
N HIS A 289 -0.31 10.01 7.25
CA HIS A 289 0.03 9.45 5.95
C HIS A 289 0.32 10.52 4.89
N TYR A 290 -0.52 11.54 4.79
CA TYR A 290 -0.43 12.54 3.71
C TYR A 290 0.28 13.83 4.12
N ALA A 291 0.25 14.21 5.41
CA ALA A 291 0.85 15.45 5.87
C ALA A 291 2.18 15.26 6.63
N LEU A 292 2.34 14.23 7.49
CA LEU A 292 3.55 14.12 8.30
C LEU A 292 4.68 13.37 7.63
N ARG A 293 4.42 12.16 7.12
CA ARG A 293 5.49 11.25 6.71
C ARG A 293 6.19 11.61 5.38
N PRO A 294 5.60 12.34 4.41
CA PRO A 294 6.25 12.57 3.12
C PRO A 294 7.46 13.50 3.17
N TRP A 295 7.41 14.48 4.07
CA TRP A 295 8.38 15.59 4.09
C TRP A 295 9.83 15.17 4.24
N PRO A 296 10.20 14.28 5.16
CA PRO A 296 11.58 13.84 5.27
C PRO A 296 12.10 13.24 3.96
N TRP A 297 11.29 12.45 3.27
CA TRP A 297 11.68 11.81 2.02
C TRP A 297 11.84 12.81 0.87
N ILE A 298 10.91 13.77 0.77
CA ILE A 298 10.99 14.86 -0.21
C ILE A 298 12.26 15.68 0.01
N ILE A 299 12.60 16.02 1.25
CA ILE A 299 13.81 16.77 1.59
C ILE A 299 15.07 15.97 1.20
N VAL A 300 15.13 14.68 1.52
CA VAL A 300 16.25 13.81 1.11
C VAL A 300 16.36 13.73 -0.41
N ALA A 301 15.22 13.61 -1.11
CA ALA A 301 15.19 13.58 -2.57
C ALA A 301 15.72 14.87 -3.20
N LEU A 302 15.28 16.03 -2.73
CA LEU A 302 15.75 17.33 -3.20
C LEU A 302 17.26 17.52 -2.93
N ALA A 303 17.72 17.18 -1.72
CA ALA A 303 19.14 17.20 -1.37
C ALA A 303 19.96 16.26 -2.27
N SER A 304 19.41 15.11 -2.64
CA SER A 304 20.08 14.16 -3.52
C SER A 304 20.30 14.68 -4.93
N ILE A 305 19.46 15.59 -5.43
CA ILE A 305 19.64 16.22 -6.75
C ILE A 305 20.86 17.14 -6.75
N ILE A 306 21.15 17.80 -5.63
CA ILE A 306 22.35 18.65 -5.50
C ILE A 306 23.62 17.82 -5.43
N ILE A 307 23.61 16.75 -4.60
CA ILE A 307 24.80 15.92 -4.35
C ILE A 307 25.06 14.96 -5.52
N TYR A 308 24.00 14.42 -6.11
CA TYR A 308 24.03 13.47 -7.22
C TYR A 308 23.11 13.96 -8.34
N PRO A 309 23.54 14.90 -9.20
CA PRO A 309 22.68 15.49 -10.22
C PRO A 309 22.12 14.48 -11.22
N ASP A 310 22.84 13.40 -11.47
CA ASP A 310 22.49 12.35 -12.42
C ASP A 310 22.85 10.93 -11.91
N LEU A 311 22.42 9.92 -12.63
CA LEU A 311 22.72 8.54 -12.30
C LEU A 311 24.20 8.18 -12.49
N ALA A 312 24.93 8.91 -13.36
CA ALA A 312 26.36 8.69 -13.58
C ALA A 312 27.17 9.08 -12.35
N SER A 313 26.80 10.17 -11.67
CA SER A 313 27.42 10.58 -10.40
C SER A 313 27.21 9.57 -9.28
N ILE A 314 26.02 8.96 -9.20
CA ILE A 314 25.75 7.85 -8.27
C ILE A 314 26.63 6.64 -8.63
N LYS A 315 26.72 6.28 -9.91
CA LYS A 315 27.51 5.15 -10.38
C LYS A 315 29.00 5.32 -10.12
N ALA A 316 29.51 6.55 -10.24
CA ALA A 316 30.91 6.86 -9.98
C ALA A 316 31.30 6.61 -8.51
N GLU A 317 30.44 7.00 -7.55
CA GLU A 317 30.69 6.79 -6.12
C GLU A 317 30.36 5.35 -5.67
N PHE A 318 29.36 4.72 -6.32
CA PHE A 318 28.90 3.36 -5.99
C PHE A 318 29.01 2.40 -7.19
N PRO A 319 30.23 2.04 -7.64
CA PRO A 319 30.42 1.21 -8.82
C PRO A 319 29.86 -0.21 -8.72
N ALA A 320 29.59 -0.68 -7.50
CA ALA A 320 28.99 -1.98 -7.24
C ALA A 320 27.49 -2.05 -7.56
N ILE A 321 26.79 -0.90 -7.71
CA ILE A 321 25.38 -0.88 -8.10
C ILE A 321 25.27 -1.34 -9.56
N THR A 322 24.57 -2.46 -9.79
CA THR A 322 24.33 -2.99 -11.14
C THR A 322 23.37 -2.08 -11.92
N GLY A 323 23.46 -2.07 -13.25
CA GLY A 323 22.63 -1.21 -14.10
C GLY A 323 21.12 -1.42 -13.91
N GLU A 324 20.71 -2.63 -13.53
CA GLU A 324 19.31 -2.97 -13.23
C GLU A 324 18.74 -2.16 -12.04
N TYR A 325 19.57 -1.91 -11.02
CA TYR A 325 19.17 -1.13 -9.83
C TYR A 325 19.51 0.36 -9.93
N LEU A 326 20.21 0.79 -10.98
CA LEU A 326 20.63 2.18 -11.17
C LEU A 326 19.48 3.00 -11.76
N LYS A 327 18.58 3.47 -10.90
CA LYS A 327 17.42 4.32 -11.21
C LYS A 327 17.35 5.44 -10.18
N ASP A 328 16.52 6.46 -10.40
CA ASP A 328 16.40 7.62 -9.51
C ASP A 328 15.97 7.25 -8.07
N ASP A 329 15.22 6.19 -7.90
CA ASP A 329 14.79 5.69 -6.59
C ASP A 329 15.94 5.18 -5.70
N ILE A 330 17.10 4.79 -6.30
CA ILE A 330 18.28 4.36 -5.55
C ILE A 330 18.93 5.53 -4.78
N ALA A 331 18.64 6.78 -5.16
CA ALA A 331 19.23 7.93 -4.50
C ALA A 331 18.89 8.01 -3.01
N TYR A 332 17.73 7.45 -2.57
CA TYR A 332 17.40 7.43 -1.14
C TYR A 332 18.39 6.58 -0.34
N PRO A 333 18.59 5.28 -0.58
CA PRO A 333 19.59 4.50 0.14
C PRO A 333 21.03 5.00 -0.06
N VAL A 334 21.34 5.62 -1.22
CA VAL A 334 22.64 6.26 -1.44
C VAL A 334 22.84 7.45 -0.51
N MET A 335 21.84 8.31 -0.32
CA MET A 335 21.90 9.42 0.64
C MET A 335 22.06 8.95 2.10
N LEU A 336 21.50 7.79 2.45
CA LEU A 336 21.70 7.21 3.78
C LEU A 336 23.15 6.82 4.04
N SER A 337 23.98 6.66 3.00
CA SER A 337 25.41 6.40 3.14
C SER A 337 26.21 7.56 3.77
N LYS A 338 25.66 8.77 3.73
CA LYS A 338 26.27 9.94 4.36
C LYS A 338 26.07 9.97 5.89
N ILE A 339 25.31 9.01 6.44
CA ILE A 339 25.05 8.91 7.89
C ILE A 339 26.24 8.23 8.57
N GLY A 340 26.73 8.85 9.64
CA GLY A 340 27.84 8.33 10.42
C GLY A 340 27.50 7.10 11.26
N PRO A 341 28.53 6.39 11.74
CA PRO A 341 28.39 5.20 12.60
C PRO A 341 27.54 5.44 13.85
N GLY A 342 26.78 4.44 14.28
CA GLY A 342 25.81 4.51 15.38
C GLY A 342 24.45 4.99 14.92
N TRP A 343 24.38 6.12 14.25
CA TRP A 343 23.15 6.62 13.63
C TRP A 343 22.74 5.80 12.41
N LEU A 344 23.71 5.23 11.69
CA LEU A 344 23.44 4.34 10.57
C LEU A 344 22.67 3.09 11.03
N GLY A 345 23.05 2.49 12.16
CA GLY A 345 22.33 1.36 12.74
C GLY A 345 20.86 1.68 13.06
N LEU A 346 20.59 2.89 13.56
CA LEU A 346 19.23 3.34 13.84
C LEU A 346 18.40 3.52 12.55
N VAL A 347 19.00 4.09 11.50
CA VAL A 347 18.32 4.26 10.19
C VAL A 347 18.10 2.90 9.52
N VAL A 348 19.05 1.97 9.61
CA VAL A 348 18.84 0.59 9.15
C VAL A 348 17.71 -0.08 9.94
N ALA A 349 17.67 0.07 11.26
CA ALA A 349 16.56 -0.42 12.08
C ALA A 349 15.23 0.22 11.67
N SER A 350 15.22 1.50 11.27
CA SER A 350 14.01 2.18 10.80
C SER A 350 13.47 1.61 9.47
N LEU A 351 14.33 1.25 8.54
CA LEU A 351 13.95 0.59 7.28
C LEU A 351 13.47 -0.84 7.52
N ILE A 352 14.13 -1.57 8.42
CA ILE A 352 13.68 -2.90 8.86
C ILE A 352 12.30 -2.78 9.53
N ALA A 353 12.10 -1.77 10.38
CA ALA A 353 10.82 -1.49 11.03
C ALA A 353 9.69 -1.24 10.00
N ALA A 354 9.95 -0.42 8.99
CA ALA A 354 9.01 -0.14 7.91
C ALA A 354 8.65 -1.40 7.13
N TYR A 355 9.63 -2.24 6.80
CA TYR A 355 9.41 -3.53 6.16
C TYR A 355 8.55 -4.46 7.04
N MET A 356 8.93 -4.64 8.29
CA MET A 356 8.28 -5.57 9.21
C MET A 356 6.84 -5.19 9.51
N SER A 357 6.54 -3.90 9.68
CA SER A 357 5.18 -3.40 9.93
C SER A 357 4.24 -3.74 8.77
N THR A 358 4.67 -3.46 7.54
CA THR A 358 3.89 -3.77 6.35
C THR A 358 3.68 -5.28 6.20
N ILE A 359 4.74 -6.07 6.20
CA ILE A 359 4.64 -7.53 6.04
C ILE A 359 3.82 -8.16 7.17
N GLY A 360 4.04 -7.77 8.44
CA GLY A 360 3.28 -8.29 9.58
C GLY A 360 1.78 -8.03 9.47
N THR A 361 1.40 -6.86 8.98
CA THR A 361 0.00 -6.51 8.68
C THR A 361 -0.57 -7.38 7.56
N HIS A 362 0.12 -7.50 6.45
CA HIS A 362 -0.32 -8.28 5.29
C HIS A 362 -0.43 -9.77 5.63
N LEU A 363 0.46 -10.32 6.43
CA LEU A 363 0.40 -11.69 6.92
C LEU A 363 -0.84 -11.93 7.81
N ASN A 364 -1.13 -11.03 8.76
CA ASN A 364 -2.30 -11.15 9.62
C ASN A 364 -3.60 -10.99 8.84
N TRP A 365 -3.68 -10.00 7.97
CA TRP A 365 -4.82 -9.73 7.12
C TRP A 365 -5.09 -10.88 6.13
N GLY A 366 -4.09 -11.30 5.34
CA GLY A 366 -4.23 -12.41 4.39
C GLY A 366 -4.59 -13.72 5.07
N SER A 367 -3.98 -14.04 6.22
CA SER A 367 -4.33 -15.25 6.98
C SER A 367 -5.77 -15.18 7.53
N SER A 368 -6.28 -14.00 7.89
CA SER A 368 -7.68 -13.84 8.32
C SER A 368 -8.67 -14.21 7.22
N TYR A 369 -8.39 -13.82 5.98
CA TYR A 369 -9.19 -14.16 4.82
C TYR A 369 -9.17 -15.67 4.53
N LEU A 370 -7.96 -16.26 4.47
CA LEU A 370 -7.81 -17.68 4.19
C LEU A 370 -8.46 -18.56 5.25
N VAL A 371 -8.39 -18.17 6.52
CA VAL A 371 -8.94 -18.97 7.62
C VAL A 371 -10.42 -18.73 7.81
N ASN A 372 -10.87 -17.48 7.93
CA ASN A 372 -12.26 -17.18 8.25
C ASN A 372 -13.18 -17.25 7.02
N ASP A 373 -12.74 -16.66 5.90
CA ASP A 373 -13.59 -16.46 4.73
C ASP A 373 -13.50 -17.62 3.73
N PHE A 374 -12.42 -18.40 3.75
CA PHE A 374 -12.29 -19.59 2.92
C PHE A 374 -12.36 -20.89 3.73
N TYR A 375 -11.42 -21.15 4.65
CA TYR A 375 -11.35 -22.44 5.35
C TYR A 375 -12.58 -22.70 6.24
N LYS A 376 -12.90 -21.80 7.16
CA LYS A 376 -14.06 -21.93 8.06
C LYS A 376 -15.37 -21.94 7.28
N ARG A 377 -15.48 -21.11 6.25
CA ARG A 377 -16.74 -20.97 5.50
C ARG A 377 -17.04 -22.14 4.57
N PHE A 378 -16.04 -22.68 3.88
CA PHE A 378 -16.23 -23.66 2.79
C PHE A 378 -15.67 -25.05 3.10
N ILE A 379 -14.61 -25.18 3.93
CA ILE A 379 -13.95 -26.45 4.17
C ILE A 379 -14.42 -27.08 5.49
N ASN A 380 -14.36 -26.32 6.59
CA ASN A 380 -14.73 -26.82 7.90
C ASN A 380 -15.49 -25.79 8.74
N PRO A 381 -16.82 -25.62 8.51
CA PRO A 381 -17.65 -24.67 9.25
C PRO A 381 -17.73 -24.92 10.76
N LYS A 382 -17.47 -26.14 11.20
CA LYS A 382 -17.52 -26.56 12.61
C LYS A 382 -16.14 -26.63 13.26
N ALA A 383 -15.09 -26.06 12.61
CA ALA A 383 -13.74 -26.10 13.18
C ALA A 383 -13.70 -25.40 14.55
N PRO A 384 -13.09 -26.02 15.56
CA PRO A 384 -12.93 -25.38 16.86
C PRO A 384 -11.97 -24.20 16.78
N GLU A 385 -12.15 -23.17 17.62
CA GLU A 385 -11.38 -21.92 17.59
C GLU A 385 -9.86 -22.16 17.67
N LYS A 386 -9.40 -23.10 18.50
CA LYS A 386 -7.97 -23.47 18.57
C LYS A 386 -7.41 -23.94 17.22
N LYS A 387 -8.20 -24.70 16.44
CA LYS A 387 -7.80 -25.16 15.11
C LYS A 387 -7.75 -24.00 14.12
N LEU A 388 -8.70 -23.06 14.20
CA LEU A 388 -8.70 -21.86 13.35
C LEU A 388 -7.49 -20.97 13.62
N VAL A 389 -7.11 -20.77 14.89
CA VAL A 389 -5.88 -20.04 15.26
C VAL A 389 -4.63 -20.76 14.74
N LEU A 390 -4.58 -22.11 14.85
CA LEU A 390 -3.45 -22.89 14.29
C LEU A 390 -3.37 -22.74 12.78
N MET A 391 -4.50 -22.80 12.07
CA MET A 391 -4.56 -22.56 10.62
C MET A 391 -4.12 -21.12 10.27
N GLY A 392 -4.43 -20.12 11.12
CA GLY A 392 -3.94 -18.76 10.98
C GLY A 392 -2.41 -18.68 11.00
N ARG A 393 -1.78 -19.34 11.97
CA ARG A 393 -0.31 -19.41 12.06
C ARG A 393 0.30 -20.14 10.85
N PHE A 394 -0.29 -21.25 10.43
CA PHE A 394 0.17 -21.97 9.23
C PHE A 394 0.06 -21.09 7.97
N SER A 395 -1.08 -20.43 7.78
CA SER A 395 -1.30 -19.50 6.66
C SER A 395 -0.29 -18.35 6.67
N THR A 396 0.07 -17.81 7.84
CA THR A 396 1.10 -16.77 7.98
C THR A 396 2.44 -17.24 7.43
N VAL A 397 2.87 -18.46 7.78
CA VAL A 397 4.12 -19.05 7.26
C VAL A 397 4.04 -19.26 5.75
N ALA A 398 2.96 -19.87 5.27
CA ALA A 398 2.77 -20.17 3.86
C ALA A 398 2.77 -18.91 2.99
N LEU A 399 2.04 -17.87 3.39
CA LEU A 399 2.00 -16.58 2.71
C LEU A 399 3.38 -15.94 2.62
N MET A 400 4.17 -15.99 3.69
CA MET A 400 5.52 -15.41 3.69
C MET A 400 6.47 -16.16 2.75
N VAL A 401 6.41 -17.50 2.74
CA VAL A 401 7.22 -18.32 1.82
C VAL A 401 6.89 -17.98 0.36
N ILE A 402 5.59 -17.92 0.03
CA ILE A 402 5.15 -17.58 -1.34
C ILE A 402 5.61 -16.16 -1.72
N ALA A 403 5.46 -15.18 -0.84
CA ALA A 403 5.89 -13.81 -1.09
C ALA A 403 7.41 -13.70 -1.28
N GLY A 404 8.19 -14.44 -0.48
CA GLY A 404 9.65 -14.52 -0.63
C GLY A 404 10.08 -15.13 -1.95
N LEU A 405 9.40 -16.18 -2.41
CA LEU A 405 9.66 -16.79 -3.73
C LEU A 405 9.31 -15.82 -4.87
N ILE A 406 8.17 -15.11 -4.76
CA ILE A 406 7.77 -14.09 -5.74
C ILE A 406 8.86 -13.00 -5.84
N ALA A 407 9.37 -12.52 -4.71
CA ALA A 407 10.41 -11.49 -4.69
C ALA A 407 11.74 -11.95 -5.30
N LEU A 408 12.09 -13.24 -5.14
CA LEU A 408 13.38 -13.77 -5.62
C LEU A 408 13.36 -14.19 -7.10
N VAL A 409 12.18 -14.54 -7.64
CA VAL A 409 12.09 -15.24 -8.94
C VAL A 409 11.31 -14.45 -9.99
N PHE A 410 10.29 -13.70 -9.59
CA PHE A 410 9.32 -13.12 -10.54
C PHE A 410 9.36 -11.59 -10.65
N LEU A 411 9.85 -10.88 -9.64
CA LEU A 411 9.82 -9.43 -9.62
C LEU A 411 11.16 -8.82 -9.99
N GLU A 412 11.14 -7.99 -11.04
CA GLU A 412 12.30 -7.20 -11.49
C GLU A 412 12.15 -5.72 -11.12
N ASP A 413 10.92 -5.17 -11.20
CA ASP A 413 10.63 -3.74 -11.03
C ASP A 413 9.36 -3.50 -10.18
N ALA A 414 9.47 -2.66 -9.16
CA ALA A 414 8.36 -2.27 -8.30
C ALA A 414 7.33 -1.37 -9.03
N THR A 415 7.77 -0.54 -9.99
CA THR A 415 6.90 0.38 -10.75
C THR A 415 5.95 -0.41 -11.66
N GLN A 416 6.45 -1.45 -12.31
CA GLN A 416 5.61 -2.31 -13.14
C GLN A 416 4.51 -2.99 -12.31
N ALA A 417 4.87 -3.54 -11.15
CA ALA A 417 3.90 -4.15 -10.24
C ALA A 417 2.83 -3.14 -9.76
N PHE A 418 3.25 -1.91 -9.42
CA PHE A 418 2.34 -0.83 -9.03
C PHE A 418 1.35 -0.48 -10.15
N ASN A 419 1.82 -0.33 -11.39
CA ASN A 419 0.99 -0.02 -12.55
C ASN A 419 -0.02 -1.14 -12.85
N ILE A 420 0.38 -2.42 -12.75
CA ILE A 420 -0.51 -3.57 -12.89
C ILE A 420 -1.62 -3.52 -11.82
N LEU A 421 -1.23 -3.28 -10.57
CA LEU A 421 -2.18 -3.20 -9.46
C LEU A 421 -3.19 -2.05 -9.67
N LEU A 422 -2.73 -0.87 -10.06
CA LEU A 422 -3.57 0.30 -10.28
C LEU A 422 -4.57 0.08 -11.43
N LEU A 423 -4.13 -0.48 -12.55
CA LEU A 423 -5.00 -0.81 -13.67
C LEU A 423 -6.01 -1.91 -13.30
N SER A 424 -5.59 -2.94 -12.56
CA SER A 424 -6.48 -4.02 -12.11
C SER A 424 -7.58 -3.53 -11.17
N GLY A 425 -7.35 -2.43 -10.44
CA GLY A 425 -8.33 -1.79 -9.56
C GLY A 425 -9.16 -0.70 -10.22
N ALA A 426 -8.80 -0.29 -11.45
CA ALA A 426 -9.44 0.82 -12.14
C ALA A 426 -10.92 0.57 -12.41
N GLY A 427 -11.77 1.56 -12.14
CA GLY A 427 -13.22 1.52 -12.38
C GLY A 427 -14.04 0.74 -11.34
N SER A 428 -13.43 -0.09 -10.50
CA SER A 428 -14.16 -0.83 -9.46
C SER A 428 -14.47 0.00 -8.23
N GLY A 429 -13.71 1.05 -7.97
CA GLY A 429 -13.79 1.84 -6.73
C GLY A 429 -15.12 2.52 -6.48
N LEU A 430 -15.82 2.96 -7.53
CA LEU A 430 -17.16 3.55 -7.40
C LEU A 430 -18.17 2.57 -6.78
N ILE A 431 -18.08 1.28 -7.10
CA ILE A 431 -18.96 0.26 -6.50
C ILE A 431 -18.77 0.23 -4.99
N TYR A 432 -17.52 0.29 -4.51
CA TYR A 432 -17.20 0.21 -3.09
C TYR A 432 -17.73 1.41 -2.31
N LEU A 433 -17.81 2.58 -2.93
CA LEU A 433 -18.47 3.75 -2.36
C LEU A 433 -19.99 3.60 -2.38
N LEU A 434 -20.56 3.19 -3.51
CA LEU A 434 -22.00 3.17 -3.73
C LEU A 434 -22.71 1.98 -3.09
N ARG A 435 -22.08 0.83 -2.90
CA ARG A 435 -22.69 -0.40 -2.36
C ARG A 435 -23.34 -0.24 -0.97
N TRP A 436 -22.97 0.76 -0.21
CA TRP A 436 -23.57 1.06 1.08
C TRP A 436 -24.91 1.75 0.99
N PHE A 437 -25.16 2.47 -0.11
CA PHE A 437 -26.31 3.35 -0.28
C PHE A 437 -27.22 2.95 -1.44
N TRP A 438 -26.65 2.42 -2.52
CA TRP A 438 -27.42 2.12 -3.73
C TRP A 438 -27.92 0.68 -3.73
N TRP A 439 -29.22 0.53 -3.54
CA TRP A 439 -29.91 -0.76 -3.41
C TRP A 439 -29.74 -1.67 -4.64
N ARG A 440 -29.53 -1.10 -5.83
CA ARG A 440 -29.45 -1.84 -7.09
C ARG A 440 -28.14 -2.62 -7.24
N ILE A 441 -27.08 -2.19 -6.57
CA ILE A 441 -25.80 -2.91 -6.58
C ILE A 441 -25.97 -4.27 -5.89
N ASN A 442 -25.55 -5.33 -6.60
CA ASN A 442 -25.62 -6.71 -6.14
C ASN A 442 -24.27 -7.42 -6.29
N ALA A 443 -24.16 -8.67 -5.85
CA ALA A 443 -22.92 -9.44 -5.88
C ALA A 443 -22.33 -9.57 -7.31
N TRP A 444 -23.16 -9.73 -8.32
CA TRP A 444 -22.71 -9.82 -9.71
C TRP A 444 -22.10 -8.53 -10.23
N THR A 445 -22.58 -7.38 -9.78
CA THR A 445 -21.98 -6.08 -10.09
C THR A 445 -20.49 -6.06 -9.74
N GLU A 446 -20.12 -6.56 -8.55
CA GLU A 446 -18.72 -6.63 -8.12
C GLU A 446 -17.93 -7.69 -8.89
N VAL A 447 -18.53 -8.86 -9.18
CA VAL A 447 -17.88 -9.91 -9.98
C VAL A 447 -17.56 -9.40 -11.38
N PHE A 448 -18.51 -8.76 -12.06
CA PHE A 448 -18.29 -8.18 -13.38
C PHE A 448 -17.18 -7.12 -13.36
N ALA A 449 -17.18 -6.24 -12.37
CA ALA A 449 -16.14 -5.23 -12.24
C ALA A 449 -14.75 -5.84 -12.08
N MET A 450 -14.60 -6.83 -11.21
CA MET A 450 -13.29 -7.47 -10.95
C MET A 450 -12.79 -8.23 -12.16
N VAL A 451 -13.63 -9.04 -12.79
CA VAL A 451 -13.27 -9.84 -13.96
C VAL A 451 -12.88 -8.94 -15.12
N VAL A 452 -13.72 -7.95 -15.44
CA VAL A 452 -13.46 -7.05 -16.58
C VAL A 452 -12.26 -6.15 -16.30
N ALA A 453 -12.10 -5.59 -15.09
CA ALA A 453 -10.93 -4.80 -14.75
C ALA A 453 -9.63 -5.59 -14.94
N THR A 454 -9.61 -6.86 -14.50
CA THR A 454 -8.44 -7.74 -14.70
C THR A 454 -8.17 -8.03 -16.17
N ILE A 455 -9.20 -8.38 -16.94
CA ILE A 455 -9.06 -8.66 -18.38
C ILE A 455 -8.56 -7.41 -19.13
N VAL A 456 -9.16 -6.26 -18.85
CA VAL A 456 -8.77 -4.98 -19.48
C VAL A 456 -7.35 -4.59 -19.10
N ALA A 457 -6.96 -4.74 -17.82
CA ALA A 457 -5.60 -4.48 -17.38
C ALA A 457 -4.57 -5.35 -18.11
N VAL A 458 -4.80 -6.67 -18.18
CA VAL A 458 -3.93 -7.60 -18.91
C VAL A 458 -3.86 -7.23 -20.39
N PHE A 459 -4.99 -6.93 -21.02
CA PHE A 459 -5.04 -6.51 -22.42
C PHE A 459 -4.24 -5.22 -22.68
N LEU A 460 -4.45 -4.19 -21.84
CA LEU A 460 -3.76 -2.90 -21.98
C LEU A 460 -2.24 -2.97 -21.70
N ILE A 461 -1.81 -3.92 -20.86
CA ILE A 461 -0.39 -4.05 -20.51
C ILE A 461 0.36 -4.91 -21.52
N PHE A 462 -0.21 -6.05 -21.93
CA PHE A 462 0.51 -7.07 -22.69
C PHE A 462 0.16 -7.12 -24.18
N VAL A 463 -0.96 -6.55 -24.60
CA VAL A 463 -1.43 -6.65 -25.99
C VAL A 463 -1.40 -5.31 -26.72
N VAL A 464 -1.73 -4.21 -26.02
CA VAL A 464 -1.80 -2.88 -26.63
C VAL A 464 -0.39 -2.33 -26.88
N ASN A 465 -0.13 -1.94 -28.13
CA ASN A 465 1.08 -1.23 -28.49
C ASN A 465 0.99 0.24 -28.06
N ASP A 466 1.95 0.69 -27.27
CA ASP A 466 1.96 2.02 -26.65
C ASP A 466 2.07 3.16 -27.68
N LEU A 467 2.85 2.97 -28.74
CA LEU A 467 2.96 3.96 -29.81
C LEU A 467 1.67 4.08 -30.63
N ALA A 468 1.02 2.96 -30.92
CA ALA A 468 -0.28 2.98 -31.60
C ALA A 468 -1.35 3.66 -30.73
N LEU A 469 -1.32 3.42 -29.42
CA LEU A 469 -2.22 4.07 -28.47
C LEU A 469 -1.97 5.59 -28.42
N ALA A 470 -0.70 6.02 -28.32
CA ALA A 470 -0.31 7.43 -28.33
C ALA A 470 -0.80 8.12 -29.63
N ASN A 471 -0.54 7.53 -30.79
CA ASN A 471 -1.00 8.06 -32.09
C ASN A 471 -2.52 8.20 -32.16
N THR A 472 -3.26 7.22 -31.62
CA THR A 472 -4.73 7.24 -31.62
C THR A 472 -5.29 8.39 -30.79
N PHE A 473 -4.65 8.71 -29.67
CA PHE A 473 -5.16 9.70 -28.72
C PHE A 473 -4.44 11.05 -28.78
N SER A 474 -3.43 11.26 -29.62
CA SER A 474 -2.65 12.50 -29.73
C SER A 474 -3.49 13.74 -30.05
N GLY A 475 -4.63 13.57 -30.74
CA GLY A 475 -5.56 14.68 -31.03
C GLY A 475 -6.53 15.02 -29.89
N VAL A 476 -6.62 14.19 -28.84
CA VAL A 476 -7.59 14.35 -27.74
C VAL A 476 -6.92 14.47 -26.38
N TYR A 477 -5.84 13.73 -26.19
CA TYR A 477 -5.06 13.71 -24.94
C TYR A 477 -3.75 14.48 -25.16
N PRO A 478 -3.38 15.39 -24.24
CA PRO A 478 -2.15 16.16 -24.37
C PRO A 478 -0.93 15.26 -24.14
N LEU A 479 -0.27 14.89 -25.22
CA LEU A 479 1.00 14.18 -25.20
C LEU A 479 2.15 15.16 -25.43
N PRO A 480 3.37 14.87 -24.93
CA PRO A 480 4.56 15.62 -25.29
C PRO A 480 4.78 15.62 -26.81
N GLU A 481 5.25 16.73 -27.39
CA GLU A 481 5.46 16.83 -28.86
C GLU A 481 6.43 15.76 -29.39
N ASN A 482 7.41 15.38 -28.58
CA ASN A 482 8.44 14.41 -28.91
C ASN A 482 8.09 12.97 -28.51
N PHE A 483 6.81 12.61 -28.28
CA PHE A 483 6.44 11.27 -27.79
C PHE A 483 6.88 10.13 -28.74
N HIS A 484 7.10 10.43 -30.02
CA HIS A 484 7.61 9.46 -31.00
C HIS A 484 9.08 9.09 -30.80
N GLU A 485 9.85 9.94 -30.09
CA GLU A 485 11.28 9.79 -29.84
C GLU A 485 11.56 9.15 -28.47
N LEU A 486 10.53 8.98 -27.65
CA LEU A 486 10.66 8.38 -26.32
C LEU A 486 11.05 6.90 -26.43
N ASP A 487 11.94 6.48 -25.55
CA ASP A 487 12.21 5.05 -25.38
C ASP A 487 10.95 4.32 -24.90
N PRO A 488 10.84 2.99 -25.12
CA PRO A 488 9.64 2.22 -24.80
C PRO A 488 9.13 2.37 -23.38
N LYS A 489 10.04 2.58 -22.42
CA LYS A 489 9.68 2.72 -21.01
C LYS A 489 9.11 4.11 -20.70
N ALA A 490 9.74 5.16 -21.20
CA ALA A 490 9.26 6.54 -21.08
C ALA A 490 7.89 6.68 -21.78
N LEU A 491 7.74 6.10 -22.97
CA LEU A 491 6.48 6.09 -23.72
C LEU A 491 5.38 5.37 -22.91
N SER A 492 5.67 4.20 -22.33
CA SER A 492 4.71 3.47 -21.50
C SER A 492 4.24 4.29 -20.29
N GLY A 493 5.15 5.04 -19.65
CA GLY A 493 4.79 5.99 -18.59
C GLY A 493 3.90 7.13 -19.08
N THR A 494 4.20 7.67 -20.25
CA THR A 494 3.46 8.78 -20.87
C THR A 494 2.03 8.38 -21.28
N VAL A 495 1.81 7.16 -21.76
CA VAL A 495 0.48 6.68 -22.15
C VAL A 495 -0.29 6.03 -20.99
N PHE A 496 0.33 5.82 -19.84
CA PHE A 496 -0.30 5.18 -18.69
C PHE A 496 -1.63 5.85 -18.25
N PRO A 497 -1.76 7.18 -18.20
CA PRO A 497 -3.04 7.83 -17.88
C PRO A 497 -4.14 7.53 -18.89
N ILE A 498 -3.80 7.38 -20.17
CA ILE A 498 -4.77 6.97 -21.21
C ILE A 498 -5.27 5.53 -20.92
N LYS A 499 -4.35 4.61 -20.62
CA LYS A 499 -4.69 3.24 -20.22
C LYS A 499 -5.59 3.22 -18.99
N LEU A 500 -5.30 4.08 -18.00
CA LEU A 500 -6.11 4.19 -16.78
C LEU A 500 -7.54 4.66 -17.09
N ILE A 501 -7.71 5.69 -17.92
CA ILE A 501 -9.02 6.20 -18.33
C ILE A 501 -9.80 5.09 -19.06
N LEU A 502 -9.17 4.40 -20.02
CA LEU A 502 -9.79 3.31 -20.76
C LEU A 502 -10.23 2.17 -19.83
N ALA A 503 -9.36 1.78 -18.88
CA ALA A 503 -9.69 0.76 -17.90
C ALA A 503 -10.88 1.16 -17.03
N VAL A 504 -10.92 2.42 -16.58
CA VAL A 504 -12.05 2.96 -15.80
C VAL A 504 -13.34 2.95 -16.60
N VAL A 505 -13.32 3.43 -17.83
CA VAL A 505 -14.51 3.48 -18.69
C VAL A 505 -15.03 2.07 -19.00
N CYS A 506 -14.17 1.17 -19.46
CA CYS A 506 -14.54 -0.21 -19.78
C CYS A 506 -15.11 -0.95 -18.56
N THR A 507 -14.44 -0.83 -17.41
CA THR A 507 -14.89 -1.47 -16.17
C THR A 507 -16.21 -0.87 -15.70
N THR A 508 -16.39 0.45 -15.79
CA THR A 508 -17.62 1.13 -15.38
C THR A 508 -18.81 0.71 -16.23
N ILE A 509 -18.64 0.65 -17.56
CA ILE A 509 -19.67 0.14 -18.46
C ILE A 509 -20.01 -1.32 -18.10
N ALA A 510 -19.01 -2.15 -17.89
CA ALA A 510 -19.23 -3.56 -17.59
C ALA A 510 -20.00 -3.80 -16.30
N TRP A 511 -19.67 -3.11 -15.21
CA TRP A 511 -20.39 -3.32 -13.94
C TRP A 511 -21.79 -2.69 -13.97
N ILE A 512 -22.02 -1.59 -14.71
CA ILE A 512 -23.35 -1.04 -14.93
C ILE A 512 -24.21 -2.04 -15.71
N LEU A 513 -23.70 -2.61 -16.80
CA LEU A 513 -24.38 -3.65 -17.57
C LEU A 513 -24.65 -4.89 -16.69
N GLY A 514 -23.66 -5.37 -15.96
CA GLY A 514 -23.81 -6.48 -15.02
C GLY A 514 -24.91 -6.22 -13.97
N MET A 515 -24.96 -4.98 -13.43
CA MET A 515 -26.01 -4.55 -12.51
C MET A 515 -27.40 -4.56 -13.16
N LEU A 516 -27.53 -4.09 -14.39
CA LEU A 516 -28.81 -3.98 -15.09
C LEU A 516 -29.33 -5.35 -15.53
N LEU A 517 -28.44 -6.23 -15.99
CA LEU A 517 -28.77 -7.57 -16.52
C LEU A 517 -29.05 -8.60 -15.42
N THR A 518 -28.65 -8.33 -14.18
CA THR A 518 -28.85 -9.26 -13.06
C THR A 518 -29.94 -8.80 -12.12
N ARG A 519 -30.52 -9.76 -11.37
CA ARG A 519 -31.60 -9.44 -10.43
C ARG A 519 -31.09 -8.65 -9.21
N PRO A 520 -31.85 -7.65 -8.73
CA PRO A 520 -31.50 -6.94 -7.49
C PRO A 520 -31.53 -7.89 -6.29
N GLU A 521 -30.89 -7.46 -5.20
CA GLU A 521 -30.93 -8.16 -3.93
C GLU A 521 -32.36 -8.18 -3.34
N SER A 522 -32.63 -9.18 -2.49
CA SER A 522 -33.94 -9.28 -1.84
C SER A 522 -34.20 -8.06 -0.93
N LYS A 523 -35.44 -7.63 -0.86
CA LYS A 523 -35.86 -6.53 0.04
C LYS A 523 -35.55 -6.85 1.51
N GLU A 524 -35.61 -8.12 1.88
CA GLU A 524 -35.29 -8.58 3.23
C GLU A 524 -33.81 -8.37 3.56
N THR A 525 -32.90 -8.81 2.67
CA THR A 525 -31.45 -8.59 2.80
C THR A 525 -31.12 -7.11 2.90
N LEU A 526 -31.69 -6.29 2.02
CA LEU A 526 -31.45 -4.85 2.03
C LEU A 526 -31.94 -4.17 3.31
N ARG A 527 -33.12 -4.53 3.79
CA ARG A 527 -33.67 -4.01 5.05
C ARG A 527 -32.86 -4.44 6.27
N SER A 528 -32.40 -5.69 6.29
CA SER A 528 -31.54 -6.20 7.36
C SER A 528 -30.21 -5.46 7.40
N PHE A 529 -29.58 -5.28 6.23
CA PHE A 529 -28.35 -4.51 6.09
C PHE A 529 -28.52 -3.05 6.53
N TYR A 530 -29.59 -2.38 6.09
CA TYR A 530 -29.90 -1.01 6.48
C TYR A 530 -30.09 -0.86 8.00
N ARG A 531 -30.84 -1.77 8.64
CA ARG A 531 -31.03 -1.77 10.09
C ARG A 531 -29.72 -1.96 10.86
N LEU A 532 -28.81 -2.78 10.33
CA LEU A 532 -27.52 -3.06 10.94
C LEU A 532 -26.58 -1.85 10.84
N THR A 533 -26.42 -1.28 9.65
CA THR A 533 -25.40 -0.28 9.36
C THR A 533 -25.90 1.16 9.51
N ARG A 534 -27.20 1.37 9.32
CA ARG A 534 -27.86 2.70 9.34
C ARG A 534 -27.07 3.71 8.52
N PRO A 535 -26.83 3.47 7.23
CA PRO A 535 -26.20 4.44 6.36
C PRO A 535 -27.10 5.67 6.28
N GLY A 536 -26.51 6.88 6.25
CA GLY A 536 -27.29 8.11 6.11
C GLY A 536 -28.01 8.16 4.77
N GLY A 537 -29.03 9.01 4.67
CA GLY A 537 -29.82 9.24 3.46
C GLY A 537 -31.31 8.99 3.67
N PRO A 538 -32.17 9.36 2.69
CA PRO A 538 -33.57 9.00 2.73
C PRO A 538 -33.71 7.48 2.72
N GLY A 539 -34.43 6.97 3.72
CA GLY A 539 -34.61 5.55 3.97
C GLY A 539 -35.48 4.86 2.93
#